data_8068fa3a41c3b556f537439c5ae3d023
#
_entry.id   8068fa3a41c3b556f537439c5ae3d023
#
_cell.length_a   1.000
_cell.length_b   1.000
_cell.length_c   1.000
_cell.angle_alpha   90.00
_cell.angle_beta   90.00
_cell.angle_gamma   90.00
#
_symmetry.space_group_name_H-M   'P 1'
#
loop_
_entity.id
_entity.type
_entity.pdbx_description
1 polymer ?
#
loop_
_entity_poly.entity_id
_entity_poly.type
_entity_poly.pdbx_seq_one_letter_code
_entity_poly.pdbx_strand_id
1 'polypeptide(L)'
;MCIFLSMNLPIASSKLFALEAILVDSNQLISNLTEYKEEIAQIIDDKQYATLKKQAKLGVDLAVEQATVGGITCVTYYSKSYPQKLKDIYDPPLTLFCKGDTELLNATSLAVVGTRKISAYGKRVTENFTYALAHYFCIVSGLAYGVDAIAHETTLSVKGKTIAVLGGGLNKIYPTAHTWLADKIVASGGLLVSEYPPEASSLAYHFPQRNRIVSALSKGLLVCAAPLKSGTFSTVEFALEQGKDVFVVPGEIYDYAYLGSNRLILSMQGAMVTSPDDILNTYGKSFVQEKSSIQLDIQEQMIVNLLESKKLHFNDIVAQMGVNPTELNVMLANLQLCGIVEKLAGNFYQLWRK
;
A
#
# COMPACT_ATOMS: atom_id res chain seq x y z
N MET A 1 1.08 5.50 -23.43
CA MET A 1 1.48 6.87 -22.98
C MET A 1 2.87 6.90 -22.36
N CYS A 2 3.28 5.96 -21.53
CA CYS A 2 4.64 5.99 -20.96
C CYS A 2 5.77 5.86 -21.99
N ILE A 3 5.64 5.05 -23.01
CA ILE A 3 6.63 4.97 -24.10
C ILE A 3 6.65 6.28 -24.89
N PHE A 4 5.50 6.91 -25.13
CA PHE A 4 5.38 8.14 -25.91
C PHE A 4 5.61 9.42 -25.11
N LEU A 5 5.28 9.46 -23.82
CA LEU A 5 5.58 10.60 -22.93
C LEU A 5 7.07 10.69 -22.57
N SER A 6 7.76 9.54 -22.45
CA SER A 6 9.23 9.53 -22.32
C SER A 6 9.94 10.03 -23.58
N MET A 7 9.24 10.06 -24.71
CA MET A 7 9.75 10.45 -26.02
C MET A 7 9.68 11.95 -26.31
N ASN A 8 9.14 12.77 -25.39
CA ASN A 8 9.00 14.24 -25.57
C ASN A 8 8.39 14.63 -26.93
N LEU A 9 7.38 13.86 -27.38
CA LEU A 9 6.71 14.09 -28.66
C LEU A 9 5.76 15.30 -28.56
N PRO A 10 5.79 16.26 -29.46
CA PRO A 10 4.84 17.37 -29.49
C PRO A 10 3.49 16.93 -30.08
N ILE A 11 2.88 15.91 -29.48
CA ILE A 11 1.60 15.33 -29.88
C ILE A 11 0.61 15.51 -28.74
N ALA A 12 -0.58 16.04 -29.03
CA ALA A 12 -1.62 16.22 -28.03
C ALA A 12 -2.03 14.89 -27.40
N SER A 13 -2.31 14.86 -26.10
CA SER A 13 -2.62 13.65 -25.32
C SER A 13 -3.77 12.82 -25.91
N SER A 14 -4.79 13.49 -26.51
CA SER A 14 -5.91 12.81 -27.18
C SER A 14 -5.48 12.03 -28.43
N LYS A 15 -4.49 12.54 -29.15
CA LYS A 15 -3.91 11.88 -30.34
C LYS A 15 -2.99 10.72 -29.94
N LEU A 16 -2.28 10.87 -28.81
CA LEU A 16 -1.49 9.78 -28.24
C LEU A 16 -2.36 8.60 -27.86
N PHE A 17 -3.52 8.85 -27.28
CA PHE A 17 -4.49 7.79 -26.93
C PHE A 17 -4.99 7.02 -28.17
N ALA A 18 -5.28 7.75 -29.26
CA ALA A 18 -5.69 7.11 -30.53
C ALA A 18 -4.57 6.30 -31.17
N LEU A 19 -3.31 6.78 -31.08
CA LEU A 19 -2.13 6.04 -31.56
C LEU A 19 -1.89 4.76 -30.76
N GLU A 20 -2.13 4.81 -29.46
CA GLU A 20 -1.95 3.65 -28.58
C GLU A 20 -2.99 2.57 -28.84
N ALA A 21 -4.22 2.93 -29.21
CA ALA A 21 -5.25 1.96 -29.63
C ALA A 21 -4.84 1.18 -30.89
N ILE A 22 -4.02 1.79 -31.76
CA ILE A 22 -3.55 1.20 -33.01
C ILE A 22 -2.21 0.43 -32.79
N LEU A 23 -1.36 0.91 -31.87
CA LEU A 23 0.01 0.41 -31.68
C LEU A 23 0.10 -0.65 -30.54
N VAL A 24 -0.81 -1.56 -30.55
CA VAL A 24 -0.98 -2.65 -29.57
C VAL A 24 0.26 -3.56 -29.53
N ASP A 25 0.88 -3.65 -28.36
CA ASP A 25 2.02 -4.51 -28.01
C ASP A 25 3.41 -3.90 -28.25
N SER A 26 4.13 -3.65 -27.14
CA SER A 26 5.47 -3.06 -27.17
C SER A 26 6.48 -3.89 -27.97
N ASN A 27 6.32 -5.22 -28.00
CA ASN A 27 7.17 -6.13 -28.77
C ASN A 27 6.89 -6.08 -30.28
N GLN A 28 5.75 -5.53 -30.69
CA GLN A 28 5.34 -5.36 -32.08
C GLN A 28 5.21 -3.89 -32.50
N LEU A 29 5.57 -2.94 -31.63
CA LEU A 29 5.39 -1.52 -31.87
C LEU A 29 5.97 -1.08 -33.23
N ILE A 30 7.16 -1.55 -33.58
CA ILE A 30 7.84 -1.19 -34.84
C ILE A 30 7.13 -1.82 -36.03
N SER A 31 6.68 -3.07 -35.95
CA SER A 31 5.91 -3.72 -37.03
C SER A 31 4.53 -3.06 -37.15
N ASN A 32 3.86 -2.79 -36.06
CA ASN A 32 2.54 -2.13 -36.07
C ASN A 32 2.60 -0.70 -36.59
N LEU A 33 3.66 0.07 -36.29
CA LEU A 33 3.90 1.38 -36.90
C LEU A 33 3.99 1.32 -38.41
N THR A 34 4.48 0.21 -38.96
CA THR A 34 4.62 0.00 -40.42
C THR A 34 3.31 -0.54 -41.00
N GLU A 35 2.66 -1.45 -40.33
CA GLU A 35 1.42 -2.10 -40.76
C GLU A 35 0.22 -1.13 -40.80
N TYR A 36 0.07 -0.29 -39.74
CA TYR A 36 -1.04 0.68 -39.61
C TYR A 36 -0.64 2.11 -40.03
N LYS A 37 0.29 2.26 -40.97
CA LYS A 37 0.80 3.57 -41.37
C LYS A 37 -0.29 4.50 -41.90
N GLU A 38 -1.29 3.98 -42.61
CA GLU A 38 -2.36 4.79 -43.21
C GLU A 38 -3.32 5.32 -42.13
N GLU A 39 -3.67 4.50 -41.15
CA GLU A 39 -4.48 4.90 -40.03
C GLU A 39 -3.76 5.93 -39.14
N ILE A 40 -2.46 5.74 -38.93
CA ILE A 40 -1.62 6.66 -38.18
C ILE A 40 -1.52 8.02 -38.88
N ALA A 41 -1.42 8.02 -40.22
CA ALA A 41 -1.37 9.25 -41.01
C ALA A 41 -2.63 10.13 -40.90
N GLN A 42 -3.77 9.55 -40.48
CA GLN A 42 -4.96 10.32 -40.17
C GLN A 42 -4.88 11.06 -38.80
N ILE A 43 -3.98 10.65 -37.95
CA ILE A 43 -3.83 11.16 -36.59
C ILE A 43 -2.66 12.15 -36.47
N ILE A 44 -1.52 11.85 -37.12
CA ILE A 44 -0.28 12.62 -37.06
C ILE A 44 0.29 12.86 -38.47
N ASP A 45 1.08 13.92 -38.63
CA ASP A 45 1.77 14.23 -39.87
C ASP A 45 3.03 13.36 -40.08
N ASP A 46 3.55 13.37 -41.34
CA ASP A 46 4.73 12.56 -41.73
C ASP A 46 5.98 12.87 -40.91
N LYS A 47 6.17 14.10 -40.44
CA LYS A 47 7.29 14.50 -39.61
C LYS A 47 7.17 13.93 -38.21
N GLN A 48 5.96 13.99 -37.64
CA GLN A 48 5.63 13.39 -36.37
C GLN A 48 5.75 11.86 -36.45
N TYR A 49 5.29 11.24 -37.54
CA TYR A 49 5.42 9.81 -37.79
C TYR A 49 6.90 9.36 -37.88
N ALA A 50 7.74 10.08 -38.62
CA ALA A 50 9.17 9.76 -38.73
C ALA A 50 9.86 9.90 -37.35
N THR A 51 9.52 10.91 -36.58
CA THR A 51 10.05 11.12 -35.23
C THR A 51 9.58 10.02 -34.29
N LEU A 52 8.30 9.64 -34.33
CA LEU A 52 7.72 8.55 -33.58
C LEU A 52 8.42 7.23 -33.86
N LYS A 53 8.60 6.88 -35.12
CA LYS A 53 9.27 5.66 -35.57
C LYS A 53 10.72 5.58 -35.07
N LYS A 54 11.47 6.70 -35.16
CA LYS A 54 12.84 6.78 -34.66
C LYS A 54 12.92 6.61 -33.14
N GLN A 55 12.06 7.28 -32.41
CA GLN A 55 12.07 7.25 -30.96
C GLN A 55 11.46 5.95 -30.40
N ALA A 56 10.46 5.36 -31.10
CA ALA A 56 9.90 4.07 -30.72
C ALA A 56 10.97 2.99 -30.72
N LYS A 57 11.82 2.96 -31.77
CA LYS A 57 12.93 2.00 -31.83
C LYS A 57 13.89 2.17 -30.64
N LEU A 58 14.27 3.41 -30.32
CA LEU A 58 15.18 3.69 -29.22
C LEU A 58 14.52 3.41 -27.85
N GLY A 59 13.25 3.79 -27.67
CA GLY A 59 12.52 3.65 -26.42
C GLY A 59 12.16 2.21 -26.09
N VAL A 60 11.76 1.42 -27.08
CA VAL A 60 11.44 0.00 -26.90
C VAL A 60 12.71 -0.79 -26.55
N ASP A 61 13.79 -0.58 -27.30
CA ASP A 61 15.05 -1.28 -27.05
C ASP A 61 15.59 -0.96 -25.65
N LEU A 62 15.56 0.31 -25.23
CA LEU A 62 15.98 0.71 -23.88
C LEU A 62 15.04 0.21 -22.78
N ALA A 63 13.74 0.24 -22.98
CA ALA A 63 12.77 -0.23 -21.99
C ALA A 63 12.86 -1.75 -21.81
N VAL A 64 13.01 -2.50 -22.88
CA VAL A 64 13.18 -3.96 -22.85
C VAL A 64 14.52 -4.33 -22.22
N GLU A 65 15.62 -3.64 -22.59
CA GLU A 65 16.92 -3.87 -22.00
C GLU A 65 16.95 -3.55 -20.50
N GLN A 66 16.35 -2.45 -20.08
CA GLN A 66 16.22 -2.07 -18.67
C GLN A 66 15.28 -3.01 -17.87
N ALA A 67 14.27 -3.56 -18.51
CA ALA A 67 13.39 -4.54 -17.89
C ALA A 67 14.04 -5.91 -17.70
N THR A 68 15.00 -6.25 -18.56
CA THR A 68 15.78 -7.50 -18.48
C THR A 68 16.90 -7.39 -17.44
N VAL A 69 17.42 -6.19 -17.19
CA VAL A 69 18.43 -5.93 -16.17
C VAL A 69 17.74 -5.69 -14.81
N GLY A 70 18.02 -6.54 -13.84
CA GLY A 70 17.49 -6.41 -12.46
C GLY A 70 16.15 -7.11 -12.19
N GLY A 71 15.68 -7.98 -13.08
CA GLY A 71 14.48 -8.81 -12.84
C GLY A 71 13.17 -8.02 -12.88
N ILE A 72 13.10 -6.95 -13.69
CA ILE A 72 11.88 -6.15 -13.90
C ILE A 72 11.12 -6.72 -15.11
N THR A 73 9.83 -6.99 -14.89
CA THR A 73 8.89 -7.45 -15.94
C THR A 73 8.00 -6.29 -16.38
N CYS A 74 7.86 -6.08 -17.69
CA CYS A 74 6.90 -5.13 -18.24
C CYS A 74 5.55 -5.81 -18.46
N VAL A 75 4.49 -5.23 -17.89
CA VAL A 75 3.10 -5.65 -18.10
C VAL A 75 2.37 -4.51 -18.79
N THR A 76 2.01 -4.70 -20.05
CA THR A 76 1.34 -3.67 -20.87
C THR A 76 -0.17 -3.77 -20.75
N TYR A 77 -0.89 -2.68 -21.01
CA TYR A 77 -2.36 -2.61 -21.01
C TYR A 77 -3.04 -3.74 -21.80
N TYR A 78 -2.39 -4.22 -22.86
CA TYR A 78 -2.90 -5.27 -23.74
C TYR A 78 -2.46 -6.67 -23.33
N SER A 79 -1.55 -6.80 -22.38
CA SER A 79 -1.13 -8.10 -21.85
C SER A 79 -2.29 -8.81 -21.14
N LYS A 80 -2.38 -10.13 -21.26
CA LYS A 80 -3.34 -10.95 -20.55
C LYS A 80 -3.20 -10.85 -19.02
N SER A 81 -1.98 -10.57 -18.55
CA SER A 81 -1.65 -10.38 -17.14
C SER A 81 -2.00 -8.99 -16.61
N TYR A 82 -2.38 -8.03 -17.48
CA TYR A 82 -2.76 -6.70 -17.04
C TYR A 82 -4.10 -6.75 -16.29
N PRO A 83 -4.21 -6.20 -15.07
CA PRO A 83 -5.40 -6.35 -14.25
C PRO A 83 -6.58 -5.53 -14.81
N GLN A 84 -7.75 -6.16 -14.95
CA GLN A 84 -8.96 -5.51 -15.44
C GLN A 84 -9.32 -4.28 -14.60
N LYS A 85 -9.17 -4.35 -13.27
CA LYS A 85 -9.43 -3.24 -12.34
C LYS A 85 -8.60 -1.97 -12.62
N LEU A 86 -7.46 -2.07 -13.31
CA LEU A 86 -6.70 -0.92 -13.79
C LEU A 86 -7.17 -0.43 -15.17
N LYS A 87 -7.81 -1.28 -15.98
CA LYS A 87 -8.41 -0.85 -17.26
C LYS A 87 -9.66 0.00 -17.04
N ASP A 88 -10.34 -0.22 -15.92
CA ASP A 88 -11.63 0.38 -15.62
C ASP A 88 -11.51 1.82 -15.07
N ILE A 89 -10.29 2.31 -14.77
CA ILE A 89 -10.10 3.68 -14.30
C ILE A 89 -9.99 4.67 -15.45
N TYR A 90 -10.28 5.95 -15.17
CA TYR A 90 -10.27 7.03 -16.17
C TYR A 90 -8.92 7.20 -16.91
N ASP A 91 -7.80 7.04 -16.21
CA ASP A 91 -6.44 7.17 -16.76
C ASP A 91 -5.61 5.91 -16.41
N PRO A 92 -5.81 4.79 -17.14
CA PRO A 92 -5.07 3.56 -16.90
C PRO A 92 -3.60 3.69 -17.31
N PRO A 93 -2.63 3.21 -16.51
CA PRO A 93 -1.24 3.15 -16.92
C PRO A 93 -1.07 2.15 -18.08
N LEU A 94 -0.50 2.59 -19.19
CA LEU A 94 -0.32 1.73 -20.36
C LEU A 94 0.74 0.66 -20.18
N THR A 95 1.70 0.94 -19.32
CA THR A 95 2.76 0.00 -18.97
C THR A 95 2.98 0.02 -17.46
N LEU A 96 3.08 -1.15 -16.88
CA LEU A 96 3.51 -1.35 -15.52
C LEU A 96 4.88 -2.02 -15.53
N PHE A 97 5.85 -1.39 -14.90
CA PHE A 97 7.12 -2.00 -14.56
C PHE A 97 6.93 -2.72 -13.22
N CYS A 98 7.24 -4.00 -13.19
CA CYS A 98 6.95 -4.90 -12.09
C CYS A 98 8.23 -5.63 -11.64
N LYS A 99 8.55 -5.61 -10.35
CA LYS A 99 9.65 -6.38 -9.76
C LYS A 99 9.10 -7.25 -8.64
N GLY A 100 9.14 -8.56 -8.81
CA GLY A 100 8.54 -9.55 -7.90
C GLY A 100 7.43 -10.35 -8.55
N ASP A 101 6.46 -10.79 -7.74
CA ASP A 101 5.37 -11.67 -8.16
C ASP A 101 4.25 -10.90 -8.87
N THR A 102 4.20 -10.94 -10.19
CA THR A 102 3.22 -10.23 -11.03
C THR A 102 1.79 -10.77 -10.90
N GLU A 103 1.59 -12.01 -10.42
CA GLU A 103 0.25 -12.57 -10.19
C GLU A 103 -0.53 -11.77 -9.14
N LEU A 104 0.19 -11.09 -8.22
CA LEU A 104 -0.39 -10.23 -7.22
C LEU A 104 -1.17 -9.03 -7.81
N LEU A 105 -0.91 -8.63 -9.05
CA LEU A 105 -1.70 -7.59 -9.73
C LEU A 105 -3.19 -7.95 -9.78
N ASN A 106 -3.52 -9.24 -9.86
CA ASN A 106 -4.90 -9.74 -9.92
C ASN A 106 -5.42 -10.22 -8.55
N ALA A 107 -4.60 -10.19 -7.51
CA ALA A 107 -5.01 -10.60 -6.17
C ALA A 107 -6.13 -9.72 -5.60
N THR A 108 -6.94 -10.31 -4.70
CA THR A 108 -7.88 -9.53 -3.88
C THR A 108 -7.08 -8.69 -2.89
N SER A 109 -7.11 -7.39 -3.07
CA SER A 109 -6.23 -6.46 -2.36
C SER A 109 -7.03 -5.39 -1.61
N LEU A 110 -6.43 -4.86 -0.53
CA LEU A 110 -6.91 -3.71 0.22
C LEU A 110 -5.80 -2.67 0.32
N ALA A 111 -6.10 -1.39 0.04
CA ALA A 111 -5.16 -0.31 0.22
C ALA A 111 -5.11 0.13 1.67
N VAL A 112 -3.91 0.38 2.21
CA VAL A 112 -3.69 0.97 3.55
C VAL A 112 -2.83 2.21 3.36
N VAL A 113 -3.38 3.38 3.72
CA VAL A 113 -2.74 4.67 3.47
C VAL A 113 -2.88 5.60 4.66
N GLY A 114 -2.03 6.64 4.71
CA GLY A 114 -2.14 7.67 5.74
C GLY A 114 -0.95 8.62 5.79
N THR A 115 -0.83 9.29 6.92
CA THR A 115 0.19 10.31 7.15
C THR A 115 1.61 9.73 7.13
N ARG A 116 2.56 10.52 6.63
CA ARG A 116 3.99 10.23 6.70
C ARG A 116 4.57 10.48 8.10
N LYS A 117 3.91 11.34 8.89
CA LYS A 117 4.27 11.66 10.28
C LYS A 117 3.25 11.03 11.20
N ILE A 118 3.54 9.82 11.64
CA ILE A 118 2.59 9.00 12.41
C ILE A 118 2.83 9.15 13.92
N SER A 119 1.76 9.24 14.70
CA SER A 119 1.81 9.19 16.17
C SER A 119 1.95 7.75 16.68
N ALA A 120 2.26 7.59 17.97
CA ALA A 120 2.29 6.26 18.58
C ALA A 120 0.94 5.53 18.49
N TYR A 121 -0.17 6.26 18.66
CA TYR A 121 -1.51 5.71 18.45
C TYR A 121 -1.73 5.27 17.00
N GLY A 122 -1.40 6.13 16.03
CA GLY A 122 -1.52 5.80 14.61
C GLY A 122 -0.71 4.58 14.21
N LYS A 123 0.50 4.44 14.76
CA LYS A 123 1.33 3.26 14.55
C LYS A 123 0.61 1.99 15.01
N ARG A 124 0.14 1.96 16.27
CA ARG A 124 -0.60 0.82 16.83
C ARG A 124 -1.84 0.47 16.01
N VAL A 125 -2.62 1.49 15.62
CA VAL A 125 -3.80 1.30 14.76
C VAL A 125 -3.43 0.67 13.43
N THR A 126 -2.41 1.22 12.75
CA THR A 126 -1.96 0.69 11.46
C THR A 126 -1.49 -0.75 11.60
N GLU A 127 -0.69 -1.07 12.62
CA GLU A 127 -0.22 -2.43 12.90
C GLU A 127 -1.40 -3.38 13.17
N ASN A 128 -2.34 -3.00 14.05
CA ASN A 128 -3.48 -3.84 14.41
C ASN A 128 -4.38 -4.16 13.21
N PHE A 129 -4.81 -3.12 12.47
CA PHE A 129 -5.65 -3.32 11.30
C PHE A 129 -4.94 -4.12 10.21
N THR A 130 -3.71 -3.77 9.90
CA THR A 130 -2.95 -4.45 8.85
C THR A 130 -2.67 -5.90 9.22
N TYR A 131 -2.35 -6.20 10.48
CA TYR A 131 -2.15 -7.56 10.97
C TYR A 131 -3.34 -8.46 10.63
N ALA A 132 -4.54 -8.03 10.99
CA ALA A 132 -5.76 -8.80 10.74
C ALA A 132 -6.09 -8.90 9.24
N LEU A 133 -6.01 -7.77 8.51
CA LEU A 133 -6.40 -7.67 7.11
C LEU A 133 -5.44 -8.42 6.17
N ALA A 134 -4.16 -8.50 6.50
CA ALA A 134 -3.14 -9.18 5.69
C ALA A 134 -3.32 -10.71 5.59
N HIS A 135 -4.13 -11.31 6.46
CA HIS A 135 -4.52 -12.72 6.34
C HIS A 135 -5.53 -12.98 5.22
N TYR A 136 -6.25 -11.94 4.77
CA TYR A 136 -7.35 -12.06 3.80
C TYR A 136 -7.13 -11.28 2.52
N PHE A 137 -6.28 -10.26 2.56
CA PHE A 137 -6.02 -9.36 1.45
C PHE A 137 -4.53 -9.20 1.18
N CYS A 138 -4.18 -9.08 -0.08
CA CYS A 138 -2.90 -8.49 -0.44
C CYS A 138 -2.94 -7.00 -0.09
N ILE A 139 -2.00 -6.52 0.71
CA ILE A 139 -1.97 -5.12 1.15
C ILE A 139 -1.27 -4.27 0.09
N VAL A 140 -1.95 -3.21 -0.36
CA VAL A 140 -1.40 -2.26 -1.33
C VAL A 140 -1.09 -0.94 -0.63
N SER A 141 0.10 -0.40 -0.85
CA SER A 141 0.48 0.91 -0.33
C SER A 141 1.57 1.57 -1.19
N GLY A 142 2.02 2.75 -0.80
CA GLY A 142 2.90 3.59 -1.61
C GLY A 142 4.36 3.63 -1.18
N LEU A 143 4.78 2.80 -0.24
CA LEU A 143 6.15 2.76 0.29
C LEU A 143 6.63 4.08 0.91
N ALA A 144 5.74 5.03 1.20
CA ALA A 144 6.07 6.28 1.87
C ALA A 144 6.40 6.07 3.36
N TYR A 145 6.94 7.10 4.02
CA TYR A 145 7.12 7.08 5.47
C TYR A 145 5.78 6.92 6.19
N GLY A 146 5.81 6.48 7.44
CA GLY A 146 4.65 6.38 8.33
C GLY A 146 3.75 5.21 8.00
N VAL A 147 2.47 5.47 7.73
CA VAL A 147 1.46 4.42 7.55
C VAL A 147 1.85 3.41 6.47
N ASP A 148 2.33 3.87 5.32
CA ASP A 148 2.65 2.99 4.19
C ASP A 148 3.73 1.95 4.57
N ALA A 149 4.84 2.42 5.15
CA ALA A 149 5.94 1.54 5.57
C ALA A 149 5.48 0.54 6.63
N ILE A 150 4.74 1.00 7.64
CA ILE A 150 4.22 0.15 8.72
C ILE A 150 3.28 -0.91 8.15
N ALA A 151 2.41 -0.54 7.19
CA ALA A 151 1.52 -1.48 6.54
C ALA A 151 2.30 -2.59 5.81
N HIS A 152 3.35 -2.25 5.07
CA HIS A 152 4.20 -3.24 4.42
C HIS A 152 4.93 -4.13 5.44
N GLU A 153 5.57 -3.53 6.45
CA GLU A 153 6.32 -4.25 7.49
C GLU A 153 5.42 -5.23 8.26
N THR A 154 4.25 -4.77 8.68
CA THR A 154 3.27 -5.62 9.39
C THR A 154 2.78 -6.76 8.51
N THR A 155 2.48 -6.50 7.23
CA THR A 155 2.10 -7.56 6.30
C THR A 155 3.18 -8.63 6.17
N LEU A 156 4.45 -8.21 6.05
CA LEU A 156 5.57 -9.14 5.96
C LEU A 156 5.79 -9.94 7.26
N SER A 157 5.50 -9.36 8.43
CA SER A 157 5.64 -10.04 9.71
C SER A 157 4.70 -11.23 9.86
N VAL A 158 3.53 -11.17 9.22
CA VAL A 158 2.54 -12.27 9.20
C VAL A 158 2.66 -13.14 7.95
N LYS A 159 3.74 -13.01 7.17
CA LYS A 159 3.96 -13.71 5.90
C LYS A 159 2.87 -13.44 4.86
N GLY A 160 2.14 -12.32 5.00
CA GLY A 160 1.16 -11.85 4.04
C GLY A 160 1.83 -11.31 2.76
N LYS A 161 1.02 -11.07 1.73
CA LYS A 161 1.47 -10.52 0.45
C LYS A 161 1.21 -9.02 0.38
N THR A 162 2.15 -8.28 -0.19
CA THR A 162 2.00 -6.83 -0.34
C THR A 162 2.52 -6.32 -1.67
N ILE A 163 1.86 -5.27 -2.17
CA ILE A 163 2.23 -4.54 -3.39
C ILE A 163 2.64 -3.12 -3.00
N ALA A 164 3.85 -2.74 -3.31
CA ALA A 164 4.30 -1.36 -3.19
C ALA A 164 4.22 -0.68 -4.56
N VAL A 165 3.37 0.34 -4.68
CA VAL A 165 3.27 1.15 -5.89
C VAL A 165 4.18 2.37 -5.73
N LEU A 166 5.06 2.63 -6.70
CA LEU A 166 6.08 3.67 -6.61
C LEU A 166 5.76 4.88 -7.52
N GLY A 167 6.15 6.07 -7.09
CA GLY A 167 6.08 7.31 -7.88
C GLY A 167 7.39 7.64 -8.62
N GLY A 168 8.16 6.61 -8.94
CA GLY A 168 9.42 6.70 -9.69
C GLY A 168 9.85 5.34 -10.16
N GLY A 169 11.00 5.24 -10.84
CA GLY A 169 11.52 3.99 -11.38
C GLY A 169 11.93 2.99 -10.30
N LEU A 170 11.85 1.71 -10.63
CA LEU A 170 12.11 0.61 -9.69
C LEU A 170 13.60 0.45 -9.34
N ASN A 171 14.51 1.03 -10.11
CA ASN A 171 15.94 1.04 -9.81
C ASN A 171 16.35 2.22 -8.90
N LYS A 172 15.44 3.18 -8.68
CA LYS A 172 15.66 4.38 -7.84
C LYS A 172 14.59 4.50 -6.78
N ILE A 173 14.64 3.62 -5.79
CA ILE A 173 13.65 3.57 -4.72
C ILE A 173 13.61 4.90 -3.94
N TYR A 174 12.40 5.44 -3.78
CA TYR A 174 12.15 6.61 -2.96
C TYR A 174 11.00 6.36 -1.97
N PRO A 175 11.18 6.70 -0.68
CA PRO A 175 12.41 7.26 -0.09
C PRO A 175 13.55 6.23 -0.05
N THR A 176 14.79 6.69 -0.21
CA THR A 176 15.98 5.83 -0.22
C THR A 176 16.13 5.03 1.08
N ALA A 177 15.66 5.60 2.19
CA ALA A 177 15.64 4.91 3.49
C ALA A 177 14.78 3.62 3.48
N HIS A 178 13.87 3.45 2.51
CA HIS A 178 13.01 2.26 2.38
C HIS A 178 13.50 1.27 1.31
N THR A 179 14.72 1.44 0.79
CA THR A 179 15.29 0.47 -0.17
C THR A 179 15.31 -0.94 0.42
N TRP A 180 15.74 -1.08 1.67
CA TRP A 180 15.74 -2.36 2.37
C TRP A 180 14.32 -2.99 2.46
N LEU A 181 13.28 -2.17 2.66
CA LEU A 181 11.89 -2.63 2.72
C LEU A 181 11.39 -3.09 1.35
N ALA A 182 11.73 -2.34 0.29
CA ALA A 182 11.44 -2.72 -1.09
C ALA A 182 12.08 -4.08 -1.44
N ASP A 183 13.35 -4.27 -1.09
CA ASP A 183 14.06 -5.53 -1.31
C ASP A 183 13.43 -6.67 -0.50
N LYS A 184 13.05 -6.42 0.75
CA LYS A 184 12.36 -7.39 1.61
C LYS A 184 11.00 -7.77 1.07
N ILE A 185 10.23 -6.83 0.51
CA ILE A 185 8.95 -7.10 -0.16
C ILE A 185 9.15 -8.10 -1.29
N VAL A 186 10.09 -7.84 -2.18
CA VAL A 186 10.39 -8.74 -3.32
C VAL A 186 10.86 -10.11 -2.83
N ALA A 187 11.81 -10.15 -1.90
CA ALA A 187 12.34 -11.39 -1.34
C ALA A 187 11.28 -12.26 -0.65
N SER A 188 10.21 -11.65 -0.12
CA SER A 188 9.08 -12.34 0.52
C SER A 188 7.97 -12.74 -0.46
N GLY A 189 8.20 -12.60 -1.77
CA GLY A 189 7.23 -12.88 -2.81
C GLY A 189 6.12 -11.83 -2.89
N GLY A 190 6.41 -10.60 -2.55
CA GLY A 190 5.59 -9.42 -2.82
C GLY A 190 5.93 -8.79 -4.17
N LEU A 191 5.39 -7.60 -4.43
CA LEU A 191 5.51 -6.94 -5.73
C LEU A 191 5.80 -5.44 -5.57
N LEU A 192 6.76 -4.94 -6.34
CA LEU A 192 6.93 -3.51 -6.60
C LEU A 192 6.36 -3.18 -7.97
N VAL A 193 5.60 -2.10 -8.07
CA VAL A 193 4.95 -1.64 -9.30
C VAL A 193 5.23 -0.17 -9.54
N SER A 194 5.51 0.19 -10.76
CA SER A 194 5.58 1.58 -11.21
C SER A 194 5.07 1.73 -12.63
N GLU A 195 4.47 2.86 -12.95
CA GLU A 195 4.19 3.27 -14.33
C GLU A 195 5.36 3.99 -14.99
N TYR A 196 6.39 4.31 -14.21
CA TYR A 196 7.57 5.04 -14.67
C TYR A 196 8.69 4.10 -15.06
N PRO A 197 9.49 4.42 -16.11
CA PRO A 197 10.64 3.63 -16.52
C PRO A 197 11.59 3.35 -15.34
N PRO A 198 12.32 2.22 -15.34
CA PRO A 198 13.12 1.77 -14.20
C PRO A 198 14.11 2.79 -13.65
N GLU A 199 14.68 3.63 -14.51
CA GLU A 199 15.65 4.67 -14.12
C GLU A 199 15.02 6.04 -13.83
N ALA A 200 13.70 6.19 -13.92
CA ALA A 200 13.04 7.47 -13.73
C ALA A 200 13.19 7.96 -12.30
N SER A 201 13.54 9.24 -12.15
CA SER A 201 13.57 9.91 -10.86
C SER A 201 12.17 10.16 -10.32
N SER A 202 11.99 10.07 -9.00
CA SER A 202 10.74 10.41 -8.35
C SER A 202 10.56 11.94 -8.31
N LEU A 203 9.54 12.45 -8.99
CA LEU A 203 9.17 13.87 -8.99
C LEU A 203 7.96 14.10 -8.10
N ALA A 204 7.83 15.29 -7.54
CA ALA A 204 6.78 15.59 -6.55
C ALA A 204 5.36 15.34 -7.08
N TYR A 205 5.09 15.63 -8.35
CA TYR A 205 3.79 15.43 -8.98
C TYR A 205 3.50 13.95 -9.34
N HIS A 206 4.50 13.07 -9.36
CA HIS A 206 4.31 11.63 -9.57
C HIS A 206 3.55 10.98 -8.40
N PHE A 207 3.72 11.48 -7.17
CA PHE A 207 3.10 10.85 -6.00
C PHE A 207 1.57 10.94 -6.01
N PRO A 208 0.94 12.09 -6.25
CA PRO A 208 -0.50 12.17 -6.43
C PRO A 208 -0.99 11.31 -7.60
N GLN A 209 -0.31 11.35 -8.76
CA GLN A 209 -0.69 10.56 -9.94
C GLN A 209 -0.65 9.05 -9.66
N ARG A 210 0.42 8.57 -9.00
CA ARG A 210 0.57 7.18 -8.60
C ARG A 210 -0.59 6.69 -7.73
N ASN A 211 -1.17 7.55 -6.89
CA ASN A 211 -2.21 7.16 -5.93
C ASN A 211 -3.46 6.58 -6.61
N ARG A 212 -3.74 6.93 -7.87
CA ARG A 212 -4.83 6.31 -8.63
C ARG A 212 -4.61 4.80 -8.84
N ILE A 213 -3.34 4.38 -8.96
CA ILE A 213 -2.96 2.97 -9.12
C ILE A 213 -3.10 2.22 -7.78
N VAL A 214 -2.72 2.85 -6.66
CA VAL A 214 -2.91 2.28 -5.30
C VAL A 214 -4.39 1.98 -5.07
N SER A 215 -5.26 2.95 -5.35
CA SER A 215 -6.70 2.78 -5.24
C SER A 215 -7.24 1.72 -6.21
N ALA A 216 -6.88 1.80 -7.49
CA ALA A 216 -7.40 0.91 -8.53
C ALA A 216 -7.03 -0.56 -8.31
N LEU A 217 -5.83 -0.85 -7.82
CA LEU A 217 -5.41 -2.21 -7.49
C LEU A 217 -6.18 -2.80 -6.30
N SER A 218 -6.92 -1.99 -5.57
CA SER A 218 -7.56 -2.39 -4.31
C SER A 218 -9.08 -2.50 -4.43
N LYS A 219 -9.68 -3.33 -3.60
CA LYS A 219 -11.14 -3.46 -3.48
C LYS A 219 -11.71 -2.32 -2.63
N GLY A 220 -10.96 -1.87 -1.64
CA GLY A 220 -11.27 -0.76 -0.77
C GLY A 220 -10.00 -0.09 -0.22
N LEU A 221 -10.18 1.01 0.46
CA LEU A 221 -9.12 1.87 1.01
C LEU A 221 -9.30 2.05 2.51
N LEU A 222 -8.29 1.73 3.31
CA LEU A 222 -8.22 2.06 4.73
C LEU A 222 -7.33 3.29 4.95
N VAL A 223 -7.89 4.33 5.54
CA VAL A 223 -7.19 5.53 6.02
C VAL A 223 -6.93 5.40 7.52
N CYS A 224 -5.68 5.14 7.90
CA CYS A 224 -5.31 4.97 9.31
C CYS A 224 -5.16 6.29 10.07
N ALA A 225 -4.64 7.32 9.42
CA ALA A 225 -4.49 8.68 9.95
C ALA A 225 -4.24 9.67 8.82
N ALA A 226 -4.90 10.81 8.83
CA ALA A 226 -4.71 11.88 7.86
C ALA A 226 -4.91 13.26 8.48
N PRO A 227 -3.91 14.16 8.47
CA PRO A 227 -4.11 15.58 8.77
C PRO A 227 -4.90 16.27 7.64
N LEU A 228 -5.47 17.45 7.91
CA LEU A 228 -6.28 18.19 6.94
C LEU A 228 -5.57 18.47 5.60
N LYS A 229 -4.26 18.72 5.64
CA LYS A 229 -3.42 18.90 4.45
C LYS A 229 -2.56 17.66 4.24
N SER A 230 -3.14 16.60 3.70
CA SER A 230 -2.47 15.31 3.48
C SER A 230 -2.56 14.88 2.02
N GLY A 231 -1.47 14.32 1.49
CA GLY A 231 -1.50 13.64 0.19
C GLY A 231 -2.39 12.38 0.16
N THR A 232 -2.86 11.92 1.32
CA THR A 232 -3.82 10.82 1.44
C THR A 232 -5.17 11.17 0.81
N PHE A 233 -5.55 12.47 0.80
CA PHE A 233 -6.81 12.90 0.20
C PHE A 233 -6.90 12.60 -1.29
N SER A 234 -5.81 12.75 -2.04
CA SER A 234 -5.82 12.36 -3.47
C SER A 234 -6.10 10.86 -3.67
N THR A 235 -5.64 10.00 -2.75
CA THR A 235 -5.97 8.56 -2.81
C THR A 235 -7.45 8.31 -2.47
N VAL A 236 -8.00 9.07 -1.52
CA VAL A 236 -9.44 9.01 -1.17
C VAL A 236 -10.29 9.48 -2.34
N GLU A 237 -9.94 10.59 -2.98
CA GLU A 237 -10.63 11.11 -4.16
C GLU A 237 -10.66 10.05 -5.28
N PHE A 238 -9.52 9.47 -5.63
CA PHE A 238 -9.47 8.39 -6.62
C PHE A 238 -10.28 7.17 -6.19
N ALA A 239 -10.28 6.81 -4.90
CA ALA A 239 -11.07 5.68 -4.41
C ALA A 239 -12.57 5.92 -4.61
N LEU A 240 -13.05 7.12 -4.30
CA LEU A 240 -14.45 7.50 -4.49
C LEU A 240 -14.83 7.57 -5.97
N GLU A 241 -14.00 8.17 -6.83
CA GLU A 241 -14.20 8.22 -8.29
C GLU A 241 -14.24 6.82 -8.92
N GLN A 242 -13.46 5.89 -8.37
CA GLN A 242 -13.38 4.50 -8.80
C GLN A 242 -14.45 3.60 -8.16
N GLY A 243 -15.37 4.15 -7.36
CA GLY A 243 -16.43 3.40 -6.69
C GLY A 243 -15.93 2.40 -5.64
N LYS A 244 -14.80 2.71 -4.97
CA LYS A 244 -14.23 1.86 -3.93
C LYS A 244 -14.77 2.24 -2.55
N ASP A 245 -14.88 1.24 -1.68
CA ASP A 245 -15.17 1.48 -0.27
C ASP A 245 -14.01 2.24 0.38
N VAL A 246 -14.33 3.28 1.15
CA VAL A 246 -13.35 4.03 1.93
C VAL A 246 -13.66 3.83 3.41
N PHE A 247 -12.70 3.28 4.14
CA PHE A 247 -12.76 3.05 5.58
C PHE A 247 -11.82 4.02 6.28
N VAL A 248 -12.24 4.60 7.38
CA VAL A 248 -11.48 5.64 8.08
C VAL A 248 -11.44 5.34 9.57
N VAL A 249 -10.24 5.26 10.12
CA VAL A 249 -10.06 5.14 11.55
C VAL A 249 -10.22 6.53 12.20
N PRO A 250 -11.11 6.69 13.19
CA PRO A 250 -11.26 7.93 13.93
C PRO A 250 -10.06 8.17 14.86
N GLY A 251 -9.86 9.41 15.24
CA GLY A 251 -8.86 9.77 16.23
C GLY A 251 -9.29 10.94 17.10
N GLU A 252 -8.43 11.38 18.00
CA GLU A 252 -8.73 12.49 18.90
C GLU A 252 -9.05 13.76 18.11
N ILE A 253 -10.12 14.46 18.52
CA ILE A 253 -10.62 15.65 17.80
C ILE A 253 -9.64 16.84 17.79
N TYR A 254 -8.70 16.87 18.72
CA TYR A 254 -7.65 17.89 18.82
C TYR A 254 -6.28 17.41 18.30
N ASP A 255 -6.14 16.13 17.97
CA ASP A 255 -4.89 15.64 17.34
C ASP A 255 -4.86 16.03 15.87
N TYR A 256 -3.89 16.88 15.51
CA TYR A 256 -3.68 17.35 14.14
C TYR A 256 -3.59 16.19 13.12
N ALA A 257 -3.00 15.06 13.52
CA ALA A 257 -2.84 13.89 12.66
C ALA A 257 -4.17 13.26 12.24
N TYR A 258 -5.26 13.52 12.96
CA TYR A 258 -6.59 12.93 12.75
C TYR A 258 -7.67 13.91 12.27
N LEU A 259 -7.38 15.20 12.24
CA LEU A 259 -8.37 16.20 11.81
C LEU A 259 -8.92 15.91 10.41
N GLY A 260 -8.09 15.43 9.49
CA GLY A 260 -8.52 15.04 8.15
C GLY A 260 -9.30 13.72 8.14
N SER A 261 -8.89 12.71 8.92
CA SER A 261 -9.64 11.46 9.08
C SER A 261 -11.04 11.75 9.62
N ASN A 262 -11.15 12.51 10.72
CA ASN A 262 -12.44 12.88 11.28
C ASN A 262 -13.29 13.71 10.31
N ARG A 263 -12.66 14.55 9.46
CA ARG A 263 -13.35 15.30 8.41
C ARG A 263 -13.94 14.38 7.34
N LEU A 264 -13.22 13.34 6.90
CA LEU A 264 -13.71 12.36 5.93
C LEU A 264 -14.95 11.62 6.48
N ILE A 265 -14.94 11.25 7.76
CA ILE A 265 -16.09 10.62 8.43
C ILE A 265 -17.27 11.60 8.47
N LEU A 266 -17.04 12.84 8.92
CA LEU A 266 -18.08 13.85 9.04
C LEU A 266 -18.74 14.18 7.68
N SER A 267 -17.94 14.22 6.59
CA SER A 267 -18.44 14.50 5.25
C SER A 267 -18.99 13.26 4.51
N MET A 268 -19.12 12.12 5.20
CA MET A 268 -19.60 10.84 4.63
C MET A 268 -18.78 10.34 3.44
N GLN A 269 -17.52 10.77 3.34
CA GLN A 269 -16.59 10.31 2.31
C GLN A 269 -15.85 9.03 2.69
N GLY A 270 -16.09 8.53 3.89
CA GLY A 270 -15.56 7.26 4.36
C GLY A 270 -16.34 6.73 5.57
N ALA A 271 -16.53 5.44 5.59
CA ALA A 271 -17.16 4.75 6.71
C ALA A 271 -16.19 4.70 7.90
N MET A 272 -16.66 5.10 9.08
CA MET A 272 -15.89 4.96 10.31
C MET A 272 -15.72 3.49 10.66
N VAL A 273 -14.47 3.09 10.95
CA VAL A 273 -14.13 1.75 11.42
C VAL A 273 -13.37 1.83 12.73
N THR A 274 -13.70 0.95 13.66
CA THR A 274 -13.11 0.89 15.01
C THR A 274 -12.39 -0.43 15.25
N SER A 275 -12.64 -1.41 14.39
CA SER A 275 -12.01 -2.73 14.41
C SER A 275 -11.75 -3.24 12.98
N PRO A 276 -10.77 -4.15 12.78
CA PRO A 276 -10.60 -4.84 11.52
C PRO A 276 -11.85 -5.59 11.05
N ASP A 277 -12.66 -6.09 11.98
CA ASP A 277 -13.88 -6.84 11.67
C ASP A 277 -14.93 -5.99 10.95
N ASP A 278 -14.96 -4.68 11.19
CA ASP A 278 -15.86 -3.77 10.46
C ASP A 278 -15.61 -3.84 8.94
N ILE A 279 -14.33 -3.94 8.54
CA ILE A 279 -13.92 -4.08 7.14
C ILE A 279 -14.16 -5.51 6.65
N LEU A 280 -13.78 -6.50 7.44
CA LEU A 280 -13.92 -7.90 7.06
C LEU A 280 -15.39 -8.28 6.84
N ASN A 281 -16.28 -7.84 7.72
CA ASN A 281 -17.72 -8.07 7.63
C ASN A 281 -18.31 -7.45 6.36
N THR A 282 -17.86 -6.25 5.94
CA THR A 282 -18.27 -5.61 4.68
C THR A 282 -17.97 -6.51 3.48
N TYR A 283 -16.94 -7.34 3.54
CA TYR A 283 -16.54 -8.26 2.47
C TYR A 283 -16.92 -9.72 2.73
N GLY A 284 -17.81 -9.98 3.71
CA GLY A 284 -18.28 -11.33 4.04
C GLY A 284 -17.18 -12.22 4.58
N LYS A 285 -16.21 -11.66 5.29
CA LYS A 285 -15.11 -12.36 5.95
C LYS A 285 -15.21 -12.14 7.46
N SER A 286 -14.72 -13.08 8.25
CA SER A 286 -14.60 -12.95 9.70
C SER A 286 -13.17 -13.28 10.11
N PHE A 287 -12.57 -12.43 10.92
CA PHE A 287 -11.26 -12.70 11.49
C PHE A 287 -11.42 -13.64 12.67
N VAL A 288 -11.18 -14.91 12.44
CA VAL A 288 -10.94 -15.83 13.54
C VAL A 288 -9.49 -15.64 13.93
N GLN A 289 -9.26 -14.83 14.96
CA GLN A 289 -7.95 -14.81 15.58
C GLN A 289 -7.68 -16.24 16.04
N GLU A 290 -6.79 -16.97 15.35
CA GLU A 290 -6.15 -18.07 16.01
C GLU A 290 -5.54 -17.46 17.28
N LYS A 291 -6.20 -17.67 18.40
CA LYS A 291 -5.53 -17.52 19.68
C LYS A 291 -4.34 -18.45 19.53
N SER A 292 -3.18 -17.89 19.15
CA SER A 292 -1.93 -18.55 19.52
C SER A 292 -2.16 -18.80 20.99
N SER A 293 -2.38 -20.06 21.34
CA SER A 293 -2.50 -20.49 22.71
C SER A 293 -1.10 -20.29 23.28
N ILE A 294 -0.77 -19.04 23.63
CA ILE A 294 0.28 -18.77 24.57
C ILE A 294 -0.26 -19.49 25.78
N GLN A 295 0.27 -20.69 26.04
CA GLN A 295 -0.05 -21.41 27.26
C GLN A 295 0.56 -20.56 28.37
N LEU A 296 -0.27 -19.66 28.90
CA LEU A 296 0.06 -18.97 30.14
C LEU A 296 0.08 -20.00 31.24
N ASP A 297 1.06 -19.90 32.09
CA ASP A 297 0.99 -20.67 33.35
C ASP A 297 -0.15 -20.15 34.23
N ILE A 298 -0.47 -20.87 35.30
CA ILE A 298 -1.59 -20.53 36.18
C ILE A 298 -1.38 -19.14 36.80
N GLN A 299 -0.15 -18.77 37.12
CA GLN A 299 0.19 -17.48 37.74
C GLN A 299 0.11 -16.33 36.74
N GLU A 300 0.59 -16.53 35.52
CA GLU A 300 0.45 -15.58 34.42
C GLU A 300 -1.02 -15.32 34.06
N GLN A 301 -1.86 -16.38 34.04
CA GLN A 301 -3.30 -16.23 33.84
C GLN A 301 -3.97 -15.45 34.97
N MET A 302 -3.56 -15.63 36.20
CA MET A 302 -4.06 -14.83 37.33
C MET A 302 -3.73 -13.34 37.18
N ILE A 303 -2.51 -13.00 36.73
CA ILE A 303 -2.15 -11.60 36.44
C ILE A 303 -3.07 -11.01 35.36
N VAL A 304 -3.30 -11.75 34.28
CA VAL A 304 -4.18 -11.32 33.19
C VAL A 304 -5.59 -11.05 33.74
N ASN A 305 -6.16 -11.96 34.50
CA ASN A 305 -7.49 -11.80 35.11
C ASN A 305 -7.58 -10.57 36.06
N LEU A 306 -6.53 -10.31 36.83
CA LEU A 306 -6.46 -9.14 37.69
C LEU A 306 -6.46 -7.81 36.92
N LEU A 307 -5.86 -7.81 35.74
CA LEU A 307 -5.73 -6.63 34.88
C LEU A 307 -6.93 -6.45 33.92
N GLU A 308 -7.87 -7.39 33.82
CA GLU A 308 -9.03 -7.29 32.92
C GLU A 308 -9.91 -6.07 33.19
N SER A 309 -10.11 -5.74 34.46
CA SER A 309 -11.06 -4.70 34.85
C SER A 309 -10.43 -3.31 35.04
N LYS A 310 -9.14 -3.24 35.33
CA LYS A 310 -8.44 -1.99 35.67
C LYS A 310 -6.91 -2.14 35.55
N LYS A 311 -6.24 -1.00 35.37
CA LYS A 311 -4.79 -0.92 35.58
C LYS A 311 -4.45 -1.05 37.07
N LEU A 312 -3.37 -1.75 37.38
CA LEU A 312 -2.89 -1.94 38.75
C LEU A 312 -1.44 -1.49 38.88
N HIS A 313 -1.10 -0.95 40.05
CA HIS A 313 0.28 -0.68 40.39
C HIS A 313 1.01 -2.01 40.72
N PHE A 314 2.31 -2.08 40.46
CA PHE A 314 3.13 -3.27 40.74
C PHE A 314 2.91 -3.85 42.15
N ASN A 315 2.94 -2.98 43.17
CA ASN A 315 2.77 -3.39 44.57
C ASN A 315 1.38 -3.98 44.85
N ASP A 316 0.34 -3.49 44.15
CA ASP A 316 -1.01 -4.01 44.30
C ASP A 316 -1.12 -5.42 43.69
N ILE A 317 -0.42 -5.67 42.61
CA ILE A 317 -0.34 -7.01 41.99
C ILE A 317 0.39 -7.95 42.93
N VAL A 318 1.56 -7.53 43.49
CA VAL A 318 2.30 -8.32 44.51
C VAL A 318 1.37 -8.68 45.69
N ALA A 319 0.65 -7.70 46.26
CA ALA A 319 -0.21 -7.91 47.41
C ALA A 319 -1.38 -8.87 47.08
N GLN A 320 -1.96 -8.78 45.89
CA GLN A 320 -3.11 -9.64 45.52
C GLN A 320 -2.68 -11.05 45.11
N MET A 321 -1.51 -11.19 44.50
CA MET A 321 -0.96 -12.50 44.06
C MET A 321 -0.24 -13.24 45.18
N GLY A 322 0.27 -12.54 46.20
CA GLY A 322 1.08 -13.14 47.25
C GLY A 322 2.40 -13.73 46.81
N VAL A 323 2.93 -13.27 45.65
CA VAL A 323 4.17 -13.75 45.06
C VAL A 323 5.36 -12.85 45.39
N ASN A 324 6.57 -13.41 45.25
CA ASN A 324 7.78 -12.62 45.42
C ASN A 324 7.90 -11.54 44.34
N PRO A 325 8.25 -10.28 44.68
CA PRO A 325 8.46 -9.20 43.71
C PRO A 325 9.39 -9.54 42.54
N THR A 326 10.41 -10.37 42.78
CA THR A 326 11.33 -10.80 41.73
C THR A 326 10.65 -11.74 40.72
N GLU A 327 9.84 -12.68 41.21
CA GLU A 327 9.06 -13.60 40.37
C GLU A 327 8.01 -12.84 39.55
N LEU A 328 7.31 -11.89 40.17
CA LEU A 328 6.32 -11.05 39.48
C LEU A 328 6.98 -10.22 38.36
N ASN A 329 8.19 -9.69 38.57
CA ASN A 329 8.90 -8.97 37.52
C ASN A 329 9.21 -9.87 36.32
N VAL A 330 9.59 -11.13 36.52
CA VAL A 330 9.83 -12.09 35.43
C VAL A 330 8.55 -12.39 34.68
N MET A 331 7.45 -12.67 35.39
CA MET A 331 6.14 -12.95 34.77
C MET A 331 5.63 -11.74 33.98
N LEU A 332 5.70 -10.53 34.54
CA LEU A 332 5.30 -9.31 33.83
C LEU A 332 6.18 -9.02 32.62
N ALA A 333 7.49 -9.29 32.69
CA ALA A 333 8.39 -9.16 31.54
C ALA A 333 8.03 -10.15 30.44
N ASN A 334 7.73 -11.41 30.77
CA ASN A 334 7.27 -12.41 29.81
C ASN A 334 5.94 -11.98 29.17
N LEU A 335 4.96 -11.57 29.96
CA LEU A 335 3.68 -11.08 29.46
C LEU A 335 3.81 -9.83 28.58
N GLN A 336 4.77 -8.94 28.87
CA GLN A 336 5.09 -7.81 28.01
C GLN A 336 5.72 -8.25 26.69
N LEU A 337 6.67 -9.19 26.72
CA LEU A 337 7.28 -9.78 25.51
C LEU A 337 6.23 -10.48 24.62
N CYS A 338 5.25 -11.12 25.26
CA CYS A 338 4.12 -11.74 24.59
C CYS A 338 3.05 -10.74 24.11
N GLY A 339 3.21 -9.43 24.41
CA GLY A 339 2.25 -8.39 24.03
C GLY A 339 0.89 -8.52 24.72
N ILE A 340 0.84 -9.13 25.91
CA ILE A 340 -0.40 -9.31 26.71
C ILE A 340 -0.58 -8.18 27.70
N VAL A 341 0.52 -7.69 28.29
CA VAL A 341 0.53 -6.64 29.31
C VAL A 341 1.42 -5.48 28.85
N GLU A 342 1.02 -4.25 29.13
CA GLU A 342 1.89 -3.08 28.95
C GLU A 342 2.20 -2.40 30.28
N LYS A 343 3.44 -1.90 30.40
CA LYS A 343 3.88 -1.10 31.53
C LYS A 343 3.63 0.38 31.25
N LEU A 344 2.96 1.05 32.16
CA LEU A 344 2.70 2.48 32.13
C LEU A 344 3.67 3.26 33.03
N ALA A 345 3.67 4.57 32.86
CA ALA A 345 4.37 5.47 33.79
C ALA A 345 3.95 5.25 35.25
N GLY A 346 4.89 5.36 36.20
CA GLY A 346 4.60 5.17 37.62
C GLY A 346 4.45 3.70 38.04
N ASN A 347 5.05 2.77 37.28
CA ASN A 347 5.05 1.34 37.58
C ASN A 347 3.66 0.69 37.62
N PHE A 348 2.70 1.25 36.83
CA PHE A 348 1.40 0.64 36.59
C PHE A 348 1.47 -0.32 35.42
N TYR A 349 0.59 -1.33 35.46
CA TYR A 349 0.42 -2.33 34.41
C TYR A 349 -1.06 -2.44 34.02
N GLN A 350 -1.30 -2.66 32.74
CA GLN A 350 -2.63 -2.96 32.23
C GLN A 350 -2.54 -4.00 31.11
N LEU A 351 -3.67 -4.62 30.78
CA LEU A 351 -3.72 -5.46 29.58
C LEU A 351 -3.46 -4.61 28.35
N TRP A 352 -2.66 -5.17 27.48
CA TRP A 352 -2.51 -4.62 26.12
C TRP A 352 -3.88 -4.71 25.43
N ARG A 353 -4.60 -3.60 25.42
CA ARG A 353 -5.87 -3.53 24.68
C ARG A 353 -5.50 -3.43 23.19
N LYS A 354 -5.66 -4.57 22.51
CA LYS A 354 -5.55 -4.64 21.06
C LYS A 354 -6.60 -3.78 20.38
#